data_37d7f1afb994c0abe7b279380643a71c
#
_entry.id   37d7f1afb994c0abe7b279380643a71c
#
_cell.length_a   1.000
_cell.length_b   1.000
_cell.length_c   1.000
_cell.angle_alpha   90.00
_cell.angle_beta   90.00
_cell.angle_gamma   90.00
#
_symmetry.space_group_name_H-M   'P 1'
#
loop_
_entity.id
_entity.type
_entity.pdbx_description
1 polymer ?
#
loop_
_entity_poly.entity_id
_entity_poly.type
_entity_poly.pdbx_seq_one_letter_code
_entity_poly.pdbx_strand_id
1 'polypeptide(L)'
;MHAEEDLAFLAGFEQTVSVDVDGLGPTCFCHGSPRSDEELVTERTPAERVREFMTSIGERVVVTAHTHVRYDRQVEGIRLLNPGSVGLPYEGEQGAYWALLGPDVELRRTVYNVEAAVEQMRATDDPQVEVIAQLMLEPRPREEAIEHAERLVFSG
;
A
#
# COMPACT_ATOMS: atom_id res chain seq x y z
N MET A 1 -1.21 6.53 -23.61
CA MET A 1 -2.68 6.42 -23.64
C MET A 1 -3.02 4.96 -23.35
N HIS A 2 -3.80 4.71 -22.30
CA HIS A 2 -4.29 3.35 -22.03
C HIS A 2 -5.38 3.01 -23.04
N ALA A 3 -5.47 1.75 -23.47
CA ALA A 3 -6.55 1.29 -24.31
C ALA A 3 -7.87 1.38 -23.53
N GLU A 4 -8.99 1.64 -24.22
CA GLU A 4 -10.33 1.73 -23.58
C GLU A 4 -10.68 0.41 -22.86
N GLU A 5 -10.20 -0.73 -23.39
CA GLU A 5 -10.33 -2.06 -22.78
C GLU A 5 -9.57 -2.17 -21.45
N ASP A 6 -8.38 -1.57 -21.35
CA ASP A 6 -7.60 -1.56 -20.09
C ASP A 6 -8.30 -0.75 -19.01
N LEU A 7 -8.88 0.40 -19.38
CA LEU A 7 -9.63 1.23 -18.43
C LEU A 7 -10.92 0.54 -17.96
N ALA A 8 -11.63 -0.15 -18.87
CA ALA A 8 -12.82 -0.92 -18.52
C ALA A 8 -12.47 -2.10 -17.59
N PHE A 9 -11.34 -2.78 -17.84
CA PHE A 9 -10.84 -3.85 -16.97
C PHE A 9 -10.53 -3.33 -15.57
N LEU A 10 -9.79 -2.24 -15.45
CA LEU A 10 -9.45 -1.63 -14.14
C LEU A 10 -10.68 -1.13 -13.40
N ALA A 11 -11.65 -0.53 -14.10
CA ALA A 11 -12.90 -0.07 -13.52
C ALA A 11 -13.80 -1.20 -12.99
N GLY A 12 -13.52 -2.45 -13.38
CA GLY A 12 -14.22 -3.64 -12.89
C GLY A 12 -13.66 -4.22 -11.59
N PHE A 13 -12.61 -3.63 -11.03
CA PHE A 13 -12.05 -4.14 -9.76
C PHE A 13 -12.94 -3.76 -8.58
N GLU A 14 -13.10 -4.73 -7.67
CA GLU A 14 -13.78 -4.49 -6.41
C GLU A 14 -12.94 -3.57 -5.49
N GLN A 15 -13.61 -2.71 -4.75
CA GLN A 15 -12.95 -1.80 -3.80
C GLN A 15 -12.27 -2.57 -2.66
N THR A 16 -12.88 -3.67 -2.23
CA THR A 16 -12.34 -4.58 -1.21
C THR A 16 -12.50 -6.02 -1.64
N VAL A 17 -11.54 -6.87 -1.27
CA VAL A 17 -11.60 -8.32 -1.48
C VAL A 17 -11.34 -9.01 -0.16
N SER A 18 -12.20 -9.96 0.23
CA SER A 18 -12.00 -10.82 1.40
C SER A 18 -11.47 -12.18 0.97
N VAL A 19 -10.38 -12.62 1.59
CA VAL A 19 -9.76 -13.93 1.36
C VAL A 19 -9.54 -14.59 2.71
N ASP A 20 -9.87 -15.88 2.81
CA ASP A 20 -9.52 -16.67 4.00
C ASP A 20 -8.04 -17.08 3.90
N VAL A 21 -7.22 -16.52 4.81
CA VAL A 21 -5.77 -16.75 4.84
C VAL A 21 -5.44 -17.71 5.98
N ASP A 22 -4.73 -18.79 5.65
CA ASP A 22 -4.32 -19.80 6.65
C ASP A 22 -3.61 -19.15 7.84
N GLY A 23 -4.05 -19.46 9.05
CA GLY A 23 -3.53 -18.91 10.30
C GLY A 23 -3.99 -17.48 10.64
N LEU A 24 -4.52 -16.71 9.68
CA LEU A 24 -5.01 -15.35 9.88
C LEU A 24 -6.55 -15.25 9.84
N GLY A 25 -7.21 -16.20 9.16
CA GLY A 25 -8.65 -16.19 8.93
C GLY A 25 -9.08 -15.18 7.86
N PRO A 26 -10.36 -14.75 7.87
CA PRO A 26 -10.89 -13.79 6.92
C PRO A 26 -10.10 -12.48 6.95
N THR A 27 -9.48 -12.16 5.83
CA THR A 27 -8.58 -11.02 5.64
C THR A 27 -9.11 -10.12 4.54
N CYS A 28 -9.35 -8.85 4.85
CA CYS A 28 -9.78 -7.84 3.90
C CYS A 28 -8.56 -7.19 3.24
N PHE A 29 -8.57 -7.11 1.92
CA PHE A 29 -7.60 -6.39 1.11
C PHE A 29 -8.26 -5.16 0.49
N CYS A 30 -7.62 -4.01 0.61
CA CYS A 30 -8.07 -2.75 0.01
C CYS A 30 -6.88 -1.89 -0.40
N HIS A 31 -7.10 -0.86 -1.24
CA HIS A 31 -6.02 0.05 -1.61
C HIS A 31 -5.71 1.04 -0.47
N GLY A 32 -6.64 1.89 -0.09
CA GLY A 32 -6.51 2.85 1.01
C GLY A 32 -7.07 2.29 2.30
N SER A 33 -8.38 2.39 2.48
CA SER A 33 -9.14 1.80 3.59
C SER A 33 -10.33 1.00 3.08
N PRO A 34 -11.00 0.20 3.92
CA PRO A 34 -12.22 -0.50 3.50
C PRO A 34 -13.35 0.38 2.98
N ARG A 35 -13.35 1.68 3.29
CA ARG A 35 -14.38 2.64 2.85
C ARG A 35 -13.95 3.52 1.68
N SER A 36 -12.64 3.62 1.40
CA SER A 36 -12.11 4.50 0.34
C SER A 36 -10.73 4.08 -0.12
N ASP A 37 -10.50 4.12 -1.42
CA ASP A 37 -9.21 3.91 -2.07
C ASP A 37 -8.28 5.12 -1.95
N GLU A 38 -8.81 6.32 -1.63
CA GLU A 38 -8.04 7.55 -1.43
C GLU A 38 -7.57 7.76 0.02
N GLU A 39 -8.16 7.05 0.99
CA GLU A 39 -7.83 7.24 2.40
C GLU A 39 -6.44 6.70 2.75
N LEU A 40 -5.56 7.57 3.25
CA LEU A 40 -4.22 7.20 3.67
C LEU A 40 -4.24 6.62 5.09
N VAL A 41 -3.84 5.36 5.22
CA VAL A 41 -3.77 4.65 6.50
C VAL A 41 -2.31 4.34 6.83
N THR A 42 -1.83 4.78 8.00
CA THR A 42 -0.46 4.57 8.46
C THR A 42 -0.42 3.84 9.80
N GLU A 43 0.76 3.52 10.27
CA GLU A 43 0.95 2.98 11.63
C GLU A 43 0.55 3.99 12.73
N ARG A 44 0.38 5.27 12.40
CA ARG A 44 0.01 6.35 13.34
C ARG A 44 -1.46 6.72 13.27
N THR A 45 -2.20 6.20 12.29
CA THR A 45 -3.63 6.50 12.17
C THR A 45 -4.37 6.25 13.49
N PRO A 46 -5.09 7.25 14.03
CA PRO A 46 -5.76 7.14 15.32
C PRO A 46 -6.76 5.96 15.38
N ALA A 47 -6.87 5.33 16.55
CA ALA A 47 -7.78 4.20 16.76
C ALA A 47 -9.25 4.55 16.45
N GLU A 48 -9.66 5.78 16.70
CA GLU A 48 -10.99 6.27 16.37
C GLU A 48 -11.27 6.20 14.87
N ARG A 49 -10.34 6.66 14.04
CA ARG A 49 -10.45 6.60 12.58
C ARG A 49 -10.43 5.15 12.07
N VAL A 50 -9.64 4.27 12.71
CA VAL A 50 -9.67 2.83 12.42
C VAL A 50 -11.06 2.26 12.68
N ARG A 51 -11.68 2.56 13.82
CA ARG A 51 -13.05 2.11 14.12
C ARG A 51 -14.05 2.58 13.07
N GLU A 52 -13.93 3.81 12.61
CA GLU A 52 -14.86 4.36 11.61
C GLU A 52 -14.85 3.55 10.30
N PHE A 53 -13.69 3.28 9.71
CA PHE A 53 -13.65 2.55 8.45
C PHE A 53 -13.91 1.04 8.63
N MET A 54 -13.69 0.50 9.82
CA MET A 54 -14.00 -0.91 10.12
C MET A 54 -15.51 -1.19 10.26
N THR A 55 -16.35 -0.15 10.31
CA THR A 55 -17.82 -0.36 10.37
C THR A 55 -18.40 -0.99 9.10
N SER A 56 -17.69 -0.90 7.98
CA SER A 56 -18.12 -1.41 6.67
C SER A 56 -17.80 -2.89 6.44
N ILE A 57 -16.95 -3.50 7.28
CA ILE A 57 -16.49 -4.88 7.12
C ILE A 57 -16.56 -5.66 8.43
N GLY A 58 -16.47 -7.00 8.34
CA GLY A 58 -16.49 -7.90 9.50
C GLY A 58 -15.15 -8.51 9.87
N GLU A 59 -14.16 -8.40 9.00
CA GLU A 59 -12.82 -8.96 9.13
C GLU A 59 -12.04 -8.28 10.27
N ARG A 60 -11.07 -9.01 10.83
CA ARG A 60 -10.17 -8.49 11.88
C ARG A 60 -8.74 -8.34 11.41
N VAL A 61 -8.45 -8.76 10.19
CA VAL A 61 -7.17 -8.53 9.52
C VAL A 61 -7.43 -7.71 8.26
N VAL A 62 -6.76 -6.57 8.13
CA VAL A 62 -6.90 -5.67 6.99
C VAL A 62 -5.53 -5.37 6.40
N VAL A 63 -5.39 -5.65 5.12
CA VAL A 63 -4.20 -5.33 4.32
C VAL A 63 -4.51 -4.08 3.50
N THR A 64 -3.81 -3.01 3.81
CA THR A 64 -3.87 -1.74 3.09
C THR A 64 -2.66 -1.56 2.18
N ALA A 65 -2.70 -0.58 1.28
CA ALA A 65 -1.61 -0.17 0.40
C ALA A 65 -1.44 1.36 0.43
N HIS A 66 -1.45 2.02 -0.71
CA HIS A 66 -1.51 3.46 -0.96
C HIS A 66 -0.37 4.30 -0.37
N THR A 67 -0.06 4.17 0.91
CA THR A 67 0.98 4.97 1.59
C THR A 67 2.41 4.56 1.24
N HIS A 68 2.62 3.39 0.62
CA HIS A 68 3.93 2.81 0.27
C HIS A 68 4.89 2.65 1.45
N VAL A 69 4.37 2.67 2.68
CA VAL A 69 5.11 2.50 3.94
C VAL A 69 4.64 1.22 4.61
N ARG A 70 5.57 0.30 4.87
CA ARG A 70 5.23 -0.98 5.50
C ARG A 70 4.97 -0.83 6.99
N TYR A 71 3.96 -1.52 7.49
CA TYR A 71 3.70 -1.70 8.92
C TYR A 71 2.86 -2.96 9.17
N ASP A 72 2.92 -3.43 10.42
CA ASP A 72 2.04 -4.44 10.99
C ASP A 72 1.74 -4.02 12.42
N ARG A 73 0.49 -3.68 12.71
CA ARG A 73 0.07 -3.17 14.03
C ARG A 73 -1.25 -3.75 14.47
N GLN A 74 -1.39 -3.87 15.79
CA GLN A 74 -2.66 -4.19 16.42
C GLN A 74 -3.31 -2.92 16.97
N VAL A 75 -4.59 -2.73 16.69
CA VAL A 75 -5.39 -1.66 17.24
C VAL A 75 -6.78 -2.17 17.57
N GLU A 76 -7.16 -2.19 18.85
CA GLU A 76 -8.49 -2.61 19.34
C GLU A 76 -8.97 -3.99 18.82
N GLY A 77 -8.05 -4.95 18.74
CA GLY A 77 -8.34 -6.31 18.26
C GLY A 77 -8.41 -6.44 16.72
N ILE A 78 -8.03 -5.40 16.00
CA ILE A 78 -7.88 -5.39 14.55
C ILE A 78 -6.39 -5.40 14.23
N ARG A 79 -5.95 -6.29 13.33
CA ARG A 79 -4.60 -6.29 12.77
C ARG A 79 -4.61 -5.52 11.46
N LEU A 80 -3.94 -4.39 11.45
CA LEU A 80 -3.73 -3.57 10.25
C LEU A 80 -2.33 -3.76 9.73
N LEU A 81 -2.18 -4.02 8.45
CA LEU A 81 -0.86 -4.14 7.84
C LEU A 81 -0.82 -3.48 6.46
N ASN A 82 0.37 -3.03 6.11
CA ASN A 82 0.72 -2.55 4.79
C ASN A 82 2.06 -3.19 4.41
N PRO A 83 2.15 -3.88 3.27
CA PRO A 83 3.40 -4.53 2.87
C PRO A 83 4.48 -3.55 2.40
N GLY A 84 4.16 -2.28 2.20
CA GLY A 84 4.98 -1.31 1.52
C GLY A 84 4.73 -1.29 0.02
N SER A 85 5.74 -0.98 -0.76
CA SER A 85 5.64 -0.93 -2.22
C SER A 85 6.76 -1.71 -2.89
N VAL A 86 6.40 -2.46 -3.94
CA VAL A 86 7.38 -3.17 -4.78
C VAL A 86 8.13 -2.21 -5.70
N GLY A 87 7.42 -1.21 -6.25
CA GLY A 87 7.98 -0.30 -7.26
C GLY A 87 8.44 1.05 -6.71
N LEU A 88 7.72 1.59 -5.71
CA LEU A 88 7.99 2.95 -5.21
C LEU A 88 7.92 3.01 -3.67
N PRO A 89 8.85 2.37 -2.96
CA PRO A 89 8.84 2.35 -1.49
C PRO A 89 9.18 3.72 -0.90
N TYR A 90 8.52 4.06 0.20
CA TYR A 90 8.85 5.24 1.02
C TYR A 90 9.42 4.78 2.37
N GLU A 91 10.54 4.03 2.29
CA GLU A 91 11.20 3.43 3.44
C GLU A 91 12.61 4.02 3.69
N GLY A 92 13.03 5.02 2.89
CA GLY A 92 14.38 5.57 2.91
C GLY A 92 15.45 4.64 2.34
N GLU A 93 15.06 3.46 1.87
CA GLU A 93 15.96 2.46 1.28
C GLU A 93 15.34 1.85 0.03
N GLN A 94 16.17 1.62 -0.99
CA GLN A 94 15.77 0.96 -2.24
C GLN A 94 15.39 -0.50 -2.00
N GLY A 95 14.49 -1.05 -2.83
CA GLY A 95 14.11 -2.47 -2.82
C GLY A 95 12.61 -2.65 -3.06
N ALA A 96 12.22 -3.89 -3.30
CA ALA A 96 10.84 -4.30 -3.41
C ALA A 96 10.33 -4.77 -2.04
N TYR A 97 9.36 -4.07 -1.48
CA TYR A 97 8.76 -4.41 -0.18
C TYR A 97 7.44 -5.16 -0.40
N TRP A 98 7.28 -6.27 0.30
CA TRP A 98 6.14 -7.16 0.15
C TRP A 98 5.89 -7.96 1.44
N ALA A 99 4.77 -8.66 1.51
CA ALA A 99 4.42 -9.52 2.64
C ALA A 99 4.12 -10.94 2.19
N LEU A 100 4.53 -11.91 3.00
CA LEU A 100 4.01 -13.27 2.95
C LEU A 100 2.97 -13.41 4.07
N LEU A 101 1.78 -13.87 3.69
CA LEU A 101 0.67 -14.09 4.62
C LEU A 101 0.39 -15.59 4.75
N GLY A 102 0.29 -16.06 6.00
CA GLY A 102 0.02 -17.44 6.38
C GLY A 102 1.28 -18.27 6.72
N PRO A 103 1.29 -18.96 7.91
CA PRO A 103 0.28 -18.88 8.97
C PRO A 103 0.34 -17.61 9.81
N ASP A 104 1.37 -16.78 9.64
CA ASP A 104 1.52 -15.46 10.24
C ASP A 104 1.89 -14.43 9.16
N VAL A 105 2.21 -13.21 9.54
CA VAL A 105 2.63 -12.13 8.64
C VAL A 105 4.15 -12.00 8.65
N GLU A 106 4.77 -12.07 7.49
CA GLU A 106 6.19 -11.77 7.31
C GLU A 106 6.36 -10.60 6.35
N LEU A 107 6.77 -9.44 6.86
CA LEU A 107 7.16 -8.30 6.02
C LEU A 107 8.56 -8.53 5.46
N ARG A 108 8.69 -8.53 4.16
CA ARG A 108 9.92 -8.85 3.44
C ARG A 108 10.40 -7.71 2.56
N ARG A 109 11.68 -7.74 2.23
CA ARG A 109 12.34 -6.86 1.25
C ARG A 109 13.21 -7.68 0.33
N THR A 110 13.08 -7.45 -0.97
CA THR A 110 13.96 -8.00 -1.99
C THR A 110 14.82 -6.88 -2.57
N VAL A 111 16.13 -7.04 -2.51
CA VAL A 111 17.07 -6.12 -3.16
C VAL A 111 17.18 -6.49 -4.64
N TYR A 112 17.10 -5.51 -5.52
CA TYR A 112 17.26 -5.67 -6.96
C TYR A 112 18.08 -4.52 -7.53
N ASN A 113 18.46 -4.60 -8.78
CA ASN A 113 19.18 -3.54 -9.47
C ASN A 113 18.21 -2.42 -9.88
N VAL A 114 18.10 -1.40 -9.06
CA VAL A 114 17.16 -0.27 -9.26
C VAL A 114 17.57 0.56 -10.47
N GLU A 115 18.88 0.77 -10.70
CA GLU A 115 19.38 1.51 -11.84
C GLU A 115 18.97 0.86 -13.15
N ALA A 116 19.08 -0.47 -13.25
CA ALA A 116 18.65 -1.21 -14.45
C ALA A 116 17.12 -1.13 -14.65
N ALA A 117 16.33 -1.14 -13.57
CA ALA A 117 14.88 -0.95 -13.65
C ALA A 117 14.52 0.47 -14.13
N VAL A 118 15.21 1.48 -13.62
CA VAL A 118 15.06 2.87 -14.07
C VAL A 118 15.41 3.06 -15.55
N GLU A 119 16.49 2.43 -16.02
CA GLU A 119 16.86 2.46 -17.45
C GLU A 119 15.76 1.84 -18.33
N GLN A 120 15.16 0.73 -17.90
CA GLN A 120 14.05 0.12 -18.63
C GLN A 120 12.80 1.03 -18.63
N MET A 121 12.51 1.67 -17.51
CA MET A 121 11.39 2.59 -17.41
C MET A 121 11.59 3.83 -18.28
N ARG A 122 12.83 4.37 -18.37
CA ARG A 122 13.18 5.49 -19.25
C ARG A 122 13.04 5.16 -20.73
N ALA A 123 13.01 3.90 -21.09
CA ALA A 123 12.74 3.46 -22.47
C ALA A 123 11.25 3.50 -22.83
N THR A 124 10.37 3.84 -21.88
CA THR A 124 8.92 4.04 -22.11
C THR A 124 8.64 5.51 -22.42
N ASP A 125 7.46 5.78 -23.03
CA ASP A 125 7.01 7.14 -23.31
C ASP A 125 6.17 7.74 -22.15
N ASP A 126 6.37 7.28 -20.90
CA ASP A 126 5.64 7.79 -19.75
C ASP A 126 6.11 9.22 -19.40
N PRO A 127 5.21 10.21 -19.37
CA PRO A 127 5.58 11.60 -19.07
C PRO A 127 6.07 11.80 -17.62
N GLN A 128 5.81 10.86 -16.71
CA GLN A 128 6.23 10.93 -15.31
C GLN A 128 7.52 10.15 -15.02
N VAL A 129 8.13 9.54 -16.03
CA VAL A 129 9.28 8.64 -15.87
C VAL A 129 10.40 9.21 -15.01
N GLU A 130 10.80 10.47 -15.24
CA GLU A 130 11.91 11.06 -14.48
C GLU A 130 11.57 11.34 -13.01
N VAL A 131 10.32 11.70 -12.71
CA VAL A 131 9.86 11.91 -11.33
C VAL A 131 9.88 10.58 -10.57
N ILE A 132 9.36 9.53 -11.19
CA ILE A 132 9.32 8.19 -10.61
C ILE A 132 10.74 7.63 -10.48
N ALA A 133 11.59 7.80 -11.50
CA ALA A 133 12.98 7.38 -11.50
C ALA A 133 13.78 8.00 -10.33
N GLN A 134 13.60 9.30 -10.10
CA GLN A 134 14.25 9.97 -8.98
C GLN A 134 13.79 9.38 -7.63
N LEU A 135 12.49 9.17 -7.44
CA LEU A 135 11.95 8.57 -6.21
C LEU A 135 12.39 7.11 -6.01
N MET A 136 12.63 6.36 -7.08
CA MET A 136 13.18 4.99 -7.00
C MET A 136 14.65 5.00 -6.61
N LEU A 137 15.45 5.93 -7.19
CA LEU A 137 16.88 6.05 -6.90
C LEU A 137 17.13 6.63 -5.51
N GLU A 138 16.31 7.58 -5.09
CA GLU A 138 16.37 8.26 -3.80
C GLU A 138 15.02 8.14 -3.07
N PRO A 139 14.72 6.98 -2.47
CA PRO A 139 13.44 6.75 -1.81
C PRO A 139 13.20 7.74 -0.68
N ARG A 140 11.98 8.29 -0.62
CA ARG A 140 11.56 9.20 0.45
C ARG A 140 11.76 8.54 1.82
N PRO A 141 12.32 9.26 2.81
CA PRO A 141 12.41 8.77 4.18
C PRO A 141 11.03 8.40 4.75
N ARG A 142 10.97 7.25 5.44
CA ARG A 142 9.76 6.71 6.04
C ARG A 142 9.00 7.73 6.88
N GLU A 143 9.71 8.43 7.74
CA GLU A 143 9.15 9.40 8.66
C GLU A 143 8.44 10.54 7.94
N GLU A 144 9.07 11.09 6.89
CA GLU A 144 8.49 12.16 6.08
C GLU A 144 7.23 11.70 5.34
N ALA A 145 7.21 10.46 4.86
CA ALA A 145 6.05 9.89 4.18
C ALA A 145 4.86 9.72 5.15
N ILE A 146 5.11 9.23 6.36
CA ILE A 146 4.09 9.08 7.40
C ILE A 146 3.55 10.45 7.83
N GLU A 147 4.44 11.41 8.12
CA GLU A 147 4.02 12.77 8.49
C GLU A 147 3.21 13.46 7.38
N HIS A 148 3.59 13.22 6.12
CA HIS A 148 2.83 13.75 5.00
C HIS A 148 1.42 13.14 4.95
N ALA A 149 1.30 11.81 5.03
CA ALA A 149 0.03 11.10 5.01
C ALA A 149 -0.90 11.53 6.16
N GLU A 150 -0.37 11.67 7.38
CA GLU A 150 -1.18 12.05 8.55
C GLU A 150 -1.64 13.51 8.53
N ARG A 151 -1.00 14.40 7.73
CA ARG A 151 -1.46 15.77 7.51
C ARG A 151 -2.61 15.87 6.52
N LEU A 152 -2.77 14.88 5.65
CA LEU A 152 -3.85 14.84 4.68
C LEU A 152 -5.11 14.32 5.37
N VAL A 153 -5.99 15.24 5.72
CA VAL A 153 -7.28 14.89 6.34
C VAL A 153 -8.19 14.31 5.26
N PHE A 154 -8.58 13.06 5.43
CA PHE A 154 -9.61 12.45 4.60
C PHE A 154 -10.96 13.11 4.92
N SER A 155 -11.53 13.78 3.94
CA SER A 155 -12.89 14.32 3.96
C SER A 155 -13.73 13.50 2.99
N GLY A 156 -14.26 12.36 3.48
CA GLY A 156 -15.16 11.49 2.73
C GLY A 156 -16.50 12.10 2.43
#